data_e3886563cdcd237c489e8b9b51b12784
#
_entry.id   e3886563cdcd237c489e8b9b51b12784
#
_cell.length_a   1.000
_cell.length_b   1.000
_cell.length_c   1.000
_cell.angle_alpha   90.00
_cell.angle_beta   90.00
_cell.angle_gamma   90.00
#
_symmetry.space_group_name_H-M   'P 1'
#
loop_
_entity.id
_entity.type
_entity.pdbx_description
1 polymer ?
#
loop_
_entity_poly.entity_id
_entity_poly.type
_entity_poly.pdbx_seq_one_letter_code
_entity_poly.pdbx_strand_id
1 'polypeptide(L)'
;MEKNPEFIGRKYEADEKLKLQQTMQSRSEESLLPIEGELEKTKEELLMIETIDSLIENELMELDVDTYKPIKPEQVHILSGSVFDDTFPDSTDKAFFVSASDIVYLNRDTADSRARIFSTLLHELIHRASTRKFYCDEADGAIGNARVGYRLRSTWKKDKNRQNRLRGFNELMADYTVYKLLMKNQQELESTLGITKGDIQGPIYTYMHYGPILESLLEKISKERDVSQGEVFADFERGQFSNNLLVLKQINSTFGKGSVEILSLLETLDDAQANNELEQMIKDYFSEPDQAKREALGIKITEFVTT
;
A
#
# COMPACT_ATOMS: atom_id res chain seq x y z
N MET A 1 23.31 -0.17 5.90
CA MET A 1 22.98 -0.85 7.19
C MET A 1 21.56 -1.33 7.11
N GLU A 2 21.29 -2.62 7.26
CA GLU A 2 19.92 -3.11 7.33
C GLU A 2 19.21 -2.48 8.53
N LYS A 3 18.13 -1.72 8.29
CA LYS A 3 17.30 -1.26 9.39
C LYS A 3 16.54 -2.47 9.95
N ASN A 4 16.84 -2.82 11.19
CA ASN A 4 16.09 -3.86 11.91
C ASN A 4 14.60 -3.52 11.97
N PRO A 5 13.70 -4.52 11.94
CA PRO A 5 12.28 -4.31 12.13
C PRO A 5 11.99 -3.44 13.36
N GLU A 6 11.16 -2.40 13.18
CA GLU A 6 10.77 -1.50 14.27
C GLU A 6 9.49 -2.02 14.93
N PHE A 7 9.57 -2.33 16.23
CA PHE A 7 8.44 -2.77 17.05
C PHE A 7 7.87 -1.60 17.83
N ILE A 8 6.54 -1.45 17.79
CA ILE A 8 5.79 -0.40 18.48
C ILE A 8 4.65 -1.00 19.32
N GLY A 9 4.01 -0.16 20.15
CA GLY A 9 2.84 -0.54 20.96
C GLY A 9 3.14 -0.62 22.45
N ARG A 10 4.32 -1.08 22.85
CA ARG A 10 4.82 -1.07 24.24
C ARG A 10 6.34 -0.87 24.26
N LYS A 11 6.89 -0.72 25.46
CA LYS A 11 8.35 -0.75 25.65
C LYS A 11 8.83 -2.19 25.62
N TYR A 12 9.67 -2.53 24.66
CA TYR A 12 10.33 -3.84 24.56
C TYR A 12 11.74 -3.73 25.13
N GLU A 13 12.15 -4.70 25.94
CA GLU A 13 13.52 -4.82 26.40
C GLU A 13 14.43 -5.30 25.24
N ALA A 14 15.76 -5.06 25.36
CA ALA A 14 16.70 -5.35 24.28
C ALA A 14 16.69 -6.84 23.87
N ASP A 15 16.67 -7.75 24.84
CA ASP A 15 16.65 -9.19 24.59
C ASP A 15 15.34 -9.64 23.93
N GLU A 16 14.23 -9.02 24.28
CA GLU A 16 12.93 -9.30 23.68
C GLU A 16 12.89 -8.84 22.22
N LYS A 17 13.38 -7.64 21.93
CA LYS A 17 13.52 -7.16 20.55
C LYS A 17 14.38 -8.10 19.71
N LEU A 18 15.49 -8.55 20.25
CA LEU A 18 16.39 -9.47 19.55
C LEU A 18 15.67 -10.79 19.23
N LYS A 19 14.93 -11.38 20.17
CA LYS A 19 14.13 -12.59 19.93
C LYS A 19 13.07 -12.41 18.86
N LEU A 20 12.36 -11.27 18.88
CA LEU A 20 11.34 -10.96 17.87
C LEU A 20 11.97 -10.78 16.49
N GLN A 21 13.12 -10.13 16.39
CA GLN A 21 13.88 -9.98 15.14
C GLN A 21 14.34 -11.33 14.60
N GLN A 22 14.87 -12.20 15.46
CA GLN A 22 15.25 -13.57 15.09
C GLN A 22 14.06 -14.40 14.62
N THR A 23 12.90 -14.29 15.29
CA THR A 23 11.67 -14.96 14.86
C THR A 23 11.21 -14.48 13.50
N MET A 24 11.26 -13.17 13.22
CA MET A 24 10.92 -12.64 11.90
C MET A 24 11.91 -13.11 10.83
N GLN A 25 13.19 -13.12 11.16
CA GLN A 25 14.23 -13.59 10.24
C GLN A 25 14.02 -15.08 9.89
N SER A 26 13.79 -15.95 10.89
CA SER A 26 13.51 -17.37 10.63
C SER A 26 12.27 -17.57 9.77
N ARG A 27 11.18 -16.83 10.03
CA ARG A 27 9.97 -16.88 9.19
C ARG A 27 10.24 -16.42 7.76
N SER A 28 11.03 -15.36 7.59
CA SER A 28 11.42 -14.90 6.26
C SER A 28 12.25 -15.95 5.53
N GLU A 29 13.23 -16.57 6.20
CA GLU A 29 14.06 -17.64 5.62
C GLU A 29 13.24 -18.88 5.23
N GLU A 30 12.32 -19.31 6.10
CA GLU A 30 11.39 -20.41 5.80
C GLU A 30 10.47 -20.09 4.62
N SER A 31 10.01 -18.84 4.52
CA SER A 31 9.11 -18.39 3.45
C SER A 31 9.82 -18.18 2.12
N LEU A 32 11.15 -18.21 2.05
CA LEU A 32 11.92 -18.19 0.80
C LEU A 32 11.95 -19.56 0.11
N LEU A 33 11.55 -20.63 0.81
CA LEU A 33 11.52 -21.97 0.22
C LEU A 33 10.35 -22.09 -0.76
N PRO A 34 10.56 -22.79 -1.90
CA PRO A 34 9.49 -23.02 -2.85
C PRO A 34 8.27 -23.69 -2.20
N ILE A 35 7.09 -23.28 -2.58
CA ILE A 35 5.83 -23.91 -2.16
C ILE A 35 5.66 -25.22 -2.94
N GLU A 36 5.09 -26.24 -2.31
CA GLU A 36 4.80 -27.51 -2.99
C GLU A 36 3.90 -27.26 -4.20
N GLY A 37 4.35 -27.70 -5.38
CA GLY A 37 3.68 -27.47 -6.66
C GLY A 37 3.99 -26.11 -7.31
N GLU A 38 4.81 -25.25 -6.69
CA GLU A 38 5.28 -24.03 -7.33
C GLU A 38 6.15 -24.36 -8.54
N LEU A 39 5.86 -23.73 -9.69
CA LEU A 39 6.65 -23.86 -10.89
C LEU A 39 7.86 -22.91 -10.85
N GLU A 40 8.94 -23.32 -11.53
CA GLU A 40 10.07 -22.41 -11.74
C GLU A 40 9.61 -21.14 -12.47
N LYS A 41 10.17 -20.00 -12.05
CA LYS A 41 9.93 -18.73 -12.71
C LYS A 41 10.50 -18.75 -14.11
N THR A 42 9.70 -18.28 -15.05
CA THR A 42 10.14 -18.07 -16.42
C THR A 42 11.19 -16.97 -16.51
N LYS A 43 11.97 -16.95 -17.59
CA LYS A 43 12.92 -15.85 -17.85
C LYS A 43 12.23 -14.48 -17.90
N GLU A 44 10.99 -14.45 -18.39
CA GLU A 44 10.20 -13.23 -18.47
C GLU A 44 9.77 -12.74 -17.09
N GLU A 45 9.34 -13.64 -16.21
CA GLU A 45 8.97 -13.30 -14.83
C GLU A 45 10.18 -12.80 -14.02
N LEU A 46 11.35 -13.42 -14.23
CA LEU A 46 12.60 -12.94 -13.63
C LEU A 46 12.97 -11.54 -14.12
N LEU A 47 12.81 -11.29 -15.42
CA LEU A 47 13.05 -9.98 -16.02
C LEU A 47 12.04 -8.92 -15.50
N MET A 48 10.78 -9.30 -15.30
CA MET A 48 9.77 -8.41 -14.68
C MET A 48 10.19 -8.02 -13.25
N ILE A 49 10.62 -8.97 -12.43
CA ILE A 49 11.06 -8.73 -11.06
C ILE A 49 12.27 -7.78 -11.06
N GLU A 50 13.27 -8.02 -11.89
CA GLU A 50 14.46 -7.17 -12.01
C GLU A 50 14.11 -5.75 -12.49
N THR A 51 13.22 -5.65 -13.47
CA THR A 51 12.75 -4.34 -13.96
C THR A 51 12.02 -3.59 -12.86
N ILE A 52 11.11 -4.24 -12.11
CA ILE A 52 10.38 -3.61 -11.00
C ILE A 52 11.34 -3.18 -9.89
N ASP A 53 12.33 -3.99 -9.55
CA ASP A 53 13.36 -3.66 -8.58
C ASP A 53 14.05 -2.34 -8.94
N SER A 54 14.50 -2.24 -10.17
CA SER A 54 15.15 -1.02 -10.70
C SER A 54 14.22 0.21 -10.70
N LEU A 55 12.94 0.03 -11.08
CA LEU A 55 11.97 1.13 -11.07
C LEU A 55 11.73 1.68 -9.67
N ILE A 56 11.57 0.80 -8.67
CA ILE A 56 11.34 1.19 -7.28
C ILE A 56 12.61 1.83 -6.71
N GLU A 57 13.79 1.26 -6.94
CA GLU A 57 15.05 1.81 -6.46
C GLU A 57 15.26 3.23 -6.98
N ASN A 58 15.11 3.44 -8.29
CA ASN A 58 15.25 4.76 -8.93
C ASN A 58 14.26 5.77 -8.35
N GLU A 59 12.99 5.38 -8.14
CA GLU A 59 11.98 6.26 -7.57
C GLU A 59 12.33 6.66 -6.13
N LEU A 60 12.78 5.71 -5.30
CA LEU A 60 13.18 5.99 -3.94
C LEU A 60 14.43 6.89 -3.85
N MET A 61 15.37 6.73 -4.79
CA MET A 61 16.54 7.62 -4.91
C MET A 61 16.09 9.05 -5.26
N GLU A 62 15.15 9.24 -6.20
CA GLU A 62 14.61 10.56 -6.54
C GLU A 62 13.85 11.21 -5.37
N LEU A 63 13.21 10.39 -4.53
CA LEU A 63 12.53 10.85 -3.32
C LEU A 63 13.45 11.10 -2.12
N ASP A 64 14.76 10.87 -2.26
CA ASP A 64 15.73 10.92 -1.17
C ASP A 64 15.38 9.98 0.00
N VAL A 65 14.96 8.76 -0.35
CA VAL A 65 14.60 7.68 0.60
C VAL A 65 15.60 6.54 0.52
N ASP A 66 16.53 6.48 1.47
CA ASP A 66 17.65 5.52 1.52
C ASP A 66 17.34 4.24 2.33
N THR A 67 16.08 3.82 2.34
CA THR A 67 15.64 2.61 3.09
C THR A 67 15.38 1.40 2.20
N TYR A 68 15.71 1.49 0.92
CA TYR A 68 15.43 0.44 -0.03
C TYR A 68 16.23 -0.84 0.26
N LYS A 69 15.59 -1.99 0.00
CA LYS A 69 16.20 -3.31 -0.01
C LYS A 69 15.88 -3.96 -1.35
N PRO A 70 16.90 -4.37 -2.13
CA PRO A 70 16.69 -5.06 -3.40
C PRO A 70 15.75 -6.25 -3.27
N ILE A 71 14.97 -6.47 -4.31
CA ILE A 71 14.03 -7.59 -4.40
C ILE A 71 14.79 -8.83 -4.88
N LYS A 72 14.73 -9.89 -4.08
CA LYS A 72 15.27 -11.17 -4.50
C LYS A 72 14.17 -11.99 -5.18
N PRO A 73 14.45 -12.68 -6.30
CA PRO A 73 13.44 -13.51 -6.97
C PRO A 73 12.76 -14.53 -6.05
N GLU A 74 13.46 -15.03 -5.02
CA GLU A 74 12.94 -15.98 -4.05
C GLU A 74 11.87 -15.34 -3.11
N GLN A 75 11.81 -14.01 -3.06
CA GLN A 75 10.79 -13.27 -2.28
C GLN A 75 9.46 -13.10 -3.05
N VAL A 76 9.38 -13.60 -4.26
CA VAL A 76 8.18 -13.52 -5.10
C VAL A 76 7.78 -14.93 -5.50
N HIS A 77 6.69 -15.45 -4.95
CA HIS A 77 6.09 -16.72 -5.35
C HIS A 77 5.03 -16.49 -6.41
N ILE A 78 5.22 -17.03 -7.60
CA ILE A 78 4.27 -16.98 -8.71
C ILE A 78 3.66 -18.36 -8.85
N LEU A 79 2.43 -18.51 -8.39
CA LEU A 79 1.73 -19.78 -8.28
C LEU A 79 0.70 -19.93 -9.41
N SER A 80 0.46 -21.18 -9.88
CA SER A 80 -0.74 -21.46 -10.67
C SER A 80 -2.00 -21.25 -9.84
N GLY A 81 -3.15 -21.02 -10.50
CA GLY A 81 -4.42 -20.78 -9.79
C GLY A 81 -4.75 -21.90 -8.80
N SER A 82 -4.58 -23.17 -9.22
CA SER A 82 -4.84 -24.31 -8.34
C SER A 82 -3.94 -24.33 -7.10
N VAL A 83 -2.63 -24.09 -7.27
CA VAL A 83 -1.69 -24.06 -6.12
C VAL A 83 -1.97 -22.85 -5.23
N PHE A 84 -2.35 -21.70 -5.82
CA PHE A 84 -2.71 -20.50 -5.06
C PHE A 84 -3.97 -20.73 -4.22
N ASP A 85 -5.02 -21.29 -4.80
CA ASP A 85 -6.29 -21.55 -4.13
C ASP A 85 -6.15 -22.63 -3.04
N ASP A 86 -5.34 -23.66 -3.28
CA ASP A 86 -5.05 -24.69 -2.28
C ASP A 86 -4.22 -24.11 -1.10
N THR A 87 -3.30 -23.19 -1.38
CA THR A 87 -2.45 -22.56 -0.36
C THR A 87 -3.21 -21.48 0.43
N PHE A 88 -4.11 -20.75 -0.23
CA PHE A 88 -4.85 -19.61 0.31
C PHE A 88 -6.37 -19.71 0.05
N PRO A 89 -7.05 -20.74 0.57
CA PRO A 89 -8.43 -21.05 0.20
C PRO A 89 -9.45 -19.94 0.55
N ASP A 90 -9.12 -19.08 1.50
CA ASP A 90 -9.98 -17.96 1.91
C ASP A 90 -9.63 -16.63 1.22
N SER A 91 -8.63 -16.62 0.32
CA SER A 91 -8.21 -15.41 -0.36
C SER A 91 -9.02 -15.18 -1.63
N THR A 92 -9.54 -13.96 -1.78
CA THR A 92 -10.12 -13.45 -3.04
C THR A 92 -9.14 -12.57 -3.81
N ASP A 93 -7.97 -12.32 -3.23
CA ASP A 93 -6.94 -11.47 -3.81
C ASP A 93 -6.21 -12.21 -4.94
N LYS A 94 -5.80 -11.45 -5.96
CA LYS A 94 -4.99 -11.96 -7.07
C LYS A 94 -3.50 -12.03 -6.73
N ALA A 95 -3.10 -11.19 -5.83
CA ALA A 95 -1.78 -11.13 -5.25
C ALA A 95 -1.85 -10.46 -3.88
N PHE A 96 -0.86 -10.66 -3.06
CA PHE A 96 -0.72 -9.96 -1.79
C PHE A 96 0.72 -10.02 -1.25
N PHE A 97 1.07 -8.98 -0.53
CA PHE A 97 2.32 -8.88 0.19
C PHE A 97 2.17 -9.29 1.66
N VAL A 98 2.96 -10.25 2.12
CA VAL A 98 3.04 -10.68 3.53
C VAL A 98 4.20 -9.99 4.20
N SER A 99 3.96 -8.90 4.88
CA SER A 99 5.01 -8.04 5.43
C SER A 99 5.80 -8.68 6.57
N ALA A 100 5.25 -9.67 7.29
CA ALA A 100 5.94 -10.38 8.37
C ALA A 100 7.05 -11.31 7.86
N SER A 101 6.88 -11.89 6.67
CA SER A 101 7.86 -12.74 6.01
C SER A 101 8.62 -12.05 4.87
N ASP A 102 8.23 -10.84 4.49
CA ASP A 102 8.81 -10.06 3.37
C ASP A 102 8.64 -10.74 2.00
N ILE A 103 7.48 -11.39 1.79
CA ILE A 103 7.18 -12.22 0.61
C ILE A 103 5.97 -11.67 -0.12
N VAL A 104 6.00 -11.74 -1.45
CA VAL A 104 4.86 -11.49 -2.35
C VAL A 104 4.38 -12.81 -2.94
N TYR A 105 3.06 -13.02 -2.95
CA TYR A 105 2.40 -14.12 -3.62
C TYR A 105 1.56 -13.56 -4.78
N LEU A 106 1.68 -14.18 -5.96
CA LEU A 106 0.93 -13.83 -7.16
C LEU A 106 0.26 -15.08 -7.73
N ASN A 107 -1.05 -15.00 -7.98
CA ASN A 107 -1.77 -16.00 -8.76
C ASN A 107 -1.58 -15.71 -10.25
N ARG A 108 -0.84 -16.57 -10.94
CA ARG A 108 -0.51 -16.43 -12.37
C ARG A 108 -1.74 -16.42 -13.27
N ASP A 109 -2.75 -17.20 -12.92
CA ASP A 109 -3.92 -17.44 -13.78
C ASP A 109 -4.97 -16.33 -13.69
N THR A 110 -4.84 -15.41 -12.72
CA THR A 110 -5.77 -14.29 -12.58
C THR A 110 -5.43 -13.09 -13.46
N ALA A 111 -4.27 -13.11 -14.10
CA ALA A 111 -3.82 -12.05 -14.97
C ALA A 111 -3.91 -12.49 -16.44
N ASP A 112 -4.75 -11.78 -17.20
CA ASP A 112 -5.05 -12.04 -18.61
C ASP A 112 -4.00 -11.44 -19.58
N SER A 113 -3.06 -10.65 -19.06
CA SER A 113 -2.02 -10.02 -19.86
C SER A 113 -0.73 -9.82 -19.07
N ARG A 114 0.38 -9.71 -19.82
CA ARG A 114 1.71 -9.40 -19.30
C ARG A 114 1.70 -8.10 -18.49
N ALA A 115 1.07 -7.05 -19.01
CA ALA A 115 0.96 -5.76 -18.35
C ALA A 115 0.24 -5.87 -17.01
N ARG A 116 -0.78 -6.73 -16.92
CA ARG A 116 -1.52 -6.94 -15.68
C ARG A 116 -0.70 -7.70 -14.63
N ILE A 117 0.04 -8.74 -15.04
CA ILE A 117 1.00 -9.41 -14.15
C ILE A 117 2.01 -8.41 -13.60
N PHE A 118 2.62 -7.63 -14.49
CA PHE A 118 3.63 -6.64 -14.14
C PHE A 118 3.08 -5.58 -13.18
N SER A 119 1.91 -4.98 -13.49
CA SER A 119 1.33 -3.93 -12.65
C SER A 119 0.87 -4.45 -11.29
N THR A 120 0.29 -5.67 -11.23
CA THR A 120 -0.10 -6.30 -9.97
C THR A 120 1.14 -6.59 -9.12
N LEU A 121 2.18 -7.13 -9.72
CA LEU A 121 3.44 -7.41 -9.02
C LEU A 121 4.11 -6.12 -8.54
N LEU A 122 4.14 -5.07 -9.37
CA LEU A 122 4.65 -3.76 -8.99
C LEU A 122 3.86 -3.17 -7.81
N HIS A 123 2.53 -3.31 -7.79
CA HIS A 123 1.68 -2.85 -6.68
C HIS A 123 2.09 -3.52 -5.34
N GLU A 124 2.21 -4.84 -5.32
CA GLU A 124 2.60 -5.57 -4.11
C GLU A 124 4.04 -5.24 -3.67
N LEU A 125 4.93 -5.02 -4.63
CA LEU A 125 6.31 -4.65 -4.34
C LEU A 125 6.46 -3.19 -3.88
N ILE A 126 5.54 -2.30 -4.25
CA ILE A 126 5.41 -0.97 -3.63
C ILE A 126 5.01 -1.09 -2.15
N HIS A 127 4.05 -1.99 -1.81
CA HIS A 127 3.75 -2.27 -0.41
C HIS A 127 4.96 -2.83 0.35
N ARG A 128 5.75 -3.69 -0.30
CA ARG A 128 6.99 -4.21 0.27
C ARG A 128 8.03 -3.10 0.51
N ALA A 129 8.19 -2.17 -0.43
CA ALA A 129 9.09 -1.02 -0.31
C ALA A 129 8.62 0.00 0.74
N SER A 130 7.32 0.01 1.06
CA SER A 130 6.74 0.96 2.02
C SER A 130 7.27 0.76 3.43
N THR A 131 7.28 1.85 4.22
CA THR A 131 7.68 1.76 5.62
C THR A 131 6.82 0.79 6.42
N ARG A 132 7.44 -0.01 7.28
CA ARG A 132 6.77 -1.04 8.08
C ARG A 132 7.09 -0.89 9.54
N LYS A 133 6.08 -1.11 10.39
CA LYS A 133 6.22 -1.23 11.84
C LYS A 133 5.43 -2.43 12.33
N PHE A 134 5.94 -3.11 13.32
CA PHE A 134 5.38 -4.33 13.84
C PHE A 134 4.96 -4.18 15.29
N TYR A 135 4.09 -5.05 15.75
CA TYR A 135 3.79 -5.26 17.17
C TYR A 135 3.83 -6.75 17.49
N CYS A 136 4.04 -7.08 18.75
CA CYS A 136 3.91 -8.43 19.26
C CYS A 136 2.68 -8.48 20.17
N ASP A 137 1.75 -9.40 19.90
CA ASP A 137 0.60 -9.63 20.77
C ASP A 137 1.09 -10.31 22.05
N GLU A 138 0.73 -9.75 23.21
CA GLU A 138 1.17 -10.28 24.52
C GLU A 138 0.50 -11.60 24.88
N ALA A 139 -0.65 -11.91 24.27
CA ALA A 139 -1.44 -13.08 24.64
C ALA A 139 -0.90 -14.38 24.01
N ASP A 140 -0.41 -14.30 22.78
CA ASP A 140 0.01 -15.47 22.00
C ASP A 140 1.41 -15.33 21.37
N GLY A 141 2.05 -14.17 21.56
CA GLY A 141 3.36 -13.86 20.97
C GLY A 141 3.32 -13.64 19.45
N ALA A 142 2.14 -13.51 18.86
CA ALA A 142 1.99 -13.30 17.43
C ALA A 142 2.57 -11.93 17.00
N ILE A 143 3.37 -11.93 15.94
CA ILE A 143 3.90 -10.71 15.33
C ILE A 143 2.92 -10.26 14.25
N GLY A 144 2.40 -9.05 14.40
CA GLY A 144 1.50 -8.43 13.44
C GLY A 144 2.01 -7.10 12.92
N ASN A 145 1.40 -6.62 11.84
CA ASN A 145 1.71 -5.30 11.27
C ASN A 145 0.98 -4.23 12.07
N ALA A 146 1.71 -3.27 12.60
CA ALA A 146 1.14 -2.05 13.15
C ALA A 146 1.02 -0.97 12.07
N ARG A 147 1.92 -0.98 11.08
CA ARG A 147 1.92 -0.03 9.97
C ARG A 147 2.53 -0.66 8.72
N VAL A 148 1.92 -0.40 7.55
CA VAL A 148 2.51 -0.58 6.21
C VAL A 148 2.14 0.64 5.38
N GLY A 149 3.12 1.44 4.97
CA GLY A 149 2.87 2.72 4.30
C GLY A 149 1.99 3.64 5.13
N TYR A 150 0.83 4.02 4.61
CA TYR A 150 -0.19 4.79 5.33
C TYR A 150 -1.14 3.93 6.16
N ARG A 151 -1.31 2.65 5.81
CA ARG A 151 -2.21 1.74 6.52
C ARG A 151 -1.75 1.56 7.97
N LEU A 152 -2.61 1.92 8.90
CA LEU A 152 -2.40 1.80 10.33
C LEU A 152 -3.34 0.73 10.89
N ARG A 153 -2.81 -0.24 11.62
CA ARG A 153 -3.60 -1.24 12.33
C ARG A 153 -3.65 -0.89 13.81
N SER A 154 -4.84 -0.90 14.39
CA SER A 154 -4.98 -0.75 15.83
C SER A 154 -4.41 -1.98 16.55
N THR A 155 -3.49 -1.75 17.49
CA THR A 155 -2.94 -2.81 18.35
C THR A 155 -3.82 -3.06 19.58
N TRP A 156 -4.91 -2.30 19.77
CA TRP A 156 -5.79 -2.39 20.93
C TRP A 156 -6.94 -3.33 20.64
N LYS A 157 -7.02 -4.46 21.37
CA LYS A 157 -8.06 -5.49 21.25
C LYS A 157 -9.51 -5.00 21.39
N LYS A 158 -9.71 -3.81 21.97
CA LYS A 158 -11.06 -3.25 22.25
C LYS A 158 -11.69 -2.54 21.04
N ASP A 159 -10.94 -2.25 19.99
CA ASP A 159 -11.41 -1.41 18.89
C ASP A 159 -11.55 -2.24 17.60
N LYS A 160 -12.52 -3.17 17.59
CA LYS A 160 -12.78 -4.03 16.43
C LYS A 160 -13.06 -3.24 15.14
N ASN A 161 -13.68 -2.06 15.25
CA ASN A 161 -14.09 -1.23 14.12
C ASN A 161 -12.97 -0.32 13.58
N ARG A 162 -11.80 -0.25 14.24
CA ARG A 162 -10.68 0.61 13.84
C ARG A 162 -9.43 -0.15 13.41
N GLN A 163 -9.57 -1.42 13.03
CA GLN A 163 -8.41 -2.29 12.81
C GLN A 163 -7.53 -1.89 11.61
N ASN A 164 -8.06 -1.20 10.61
CA ASN A 164 -7.33 -0.83 9.39
C ASN A 164 -7.61 0.61 8.97
N ARG A 165 -7.08 1.59 9.71
CA ARG A 165 -7.18 3.01 9.30
C ARG A 165 -6.37 3.29 8.05
N LEU A 166 -6.86 4.15 7.19
CA LEU A 166 -6.23 4.61 5.96
C LEU A 166 -5.90 3.46 4.98
N ARG A 167 -6.63 2.33 5.04
CA ARG A 167 -6.42 1.23 4.10
C ARG A 167 -6.67 1.70 2.67
N GLY A 168 -7.88 2.18 2.34
CA GLY A 168 -8.23 2.63 1.00
C GLY A 168 -7.30 3.74 0.49
N PHE A 169 -6.87 4.65 1.37
CA PHE A 169 -5.89 5.67 0.99
C PHE A 169 -4.50 5.08 0.70
N ASN A 170 -4.07 4.07 1.46
CA ASN A 170 -2.79 3.39 1.21
C ASN A 170 -2.79 2.65 -0.14
N GLU A 171 -3.89 1.98 -0.47
CA GLU A 171 -4.08 1.29 -1.75
C GLU A 171 -4.14 2.30 -2.92
N LEU A 172 -4.85 3.41 -2.74
CA LEU A 172 -4.90 4.50 -3.71
C LEU A 172 -3.50 5.05 -4.01
N MET A 173 -2.70 5.29 -2.99
CA MET A 173 -1.31 5.76 -3.15
C MET A 173 -0.45 4.73 -3.88
N ALA A 174 -0.62 3.43 -3.60
CA ALA A 174 0.10 2.38 -4.31
C ALA A 174 -0.29 2.37 -5.80
N ASP A 175 -1.58 2.41 -6.14
CA ASP A 175 -2.05 2.45 -7.53
C ASP A 175 -1.53 3.69 -8.30
N TYR A 176 -1.55 4.88 -7.66
CA TYR A 176 -1.02 6.09 -8.29
C TYR A 176 0.49 6.05 -8.49
N THR A 177 1.23 5.49 -7.55
CA THR A 177 2.68 5.27 -7.71
C THR A 177 2.96 4.27 -8.83
N VAL A 178 2.19 3.16 -8.92
CA VAL A 178 2.27 2.22 -10.05
C VAL A 178 2.04 2.95 -11.37
N TYR A 179 0.93 3.68 -11.49
CA TYR A 179 0.60 4.42 -12.71
C TYR A 179 1.70 5.41 -13.12
N LYS A 180 2.20 6.18 -12.16
CA LYS A 180 3.32 7.12 -12.38
C LYS A 180 4.56 6.41 -12.91
N LEU A 181 4.97 5.31 -12.28
CA LEU A 181 6.16 4.56 -12.68
C LEU A 181 6.01 3.95 -14.07
N LEU A 182 4.84 3.40 -14.39
CA LEU A 182 4.55 2.85 -15.71
C LEU A 182 4.57 3.94 -16.79
N MET A 183 3.97 5.09 -16.55
CA MET A 183 3.93 6.19 -17.51
C MET A 183 5.29 6.84 -17.71
N LYS A 184 6.06 7.03 -16.65
CA LYS A 184 7.41 7.60 -16.67
C LYS A 184 8.39 6.72 -17.47
N ASN A 185 8.25 5.40 -17.35
CA ASN A 185 9.20 4.42 -17.91
C ASN A 185 8.63 3.66 -19.13
N GLN A 186 7.58 4.19 -19.77
CA GLN A 186 6.85 3.53 -20.85
C GLN A 186 7.75 3.02 -21.99
N GLN A 187 8.71 3.82 -22.45
CA GLN A 187 9.60 3.43 -23.55
C GLN A 187 10.51 2.25 -23.19
N GLU A 188 11.00 2.23 -21.97
CA GLU A 188 11.80 1.11 -21.43
C GLU A 188 10.96 -0.16 -21.31
N LEU A 189 9.76 -0.05 -20.76
CA LEU A 189 8.83 -1.18 -20.60
C LEU A 189 8.40 -1.76 -21.95
N GLU A 190 8.19 -0.91 -22.97
CA GLU A 190 7.86 -1.37 -24.31
C GLU A 190 9.04 -2.11 -24.94
N SER A 191 10.26 -1.58 -24.83
CA SER A 191 11.45 -2.19 -25.42
C SER A 191 11.89 -3.48 -24.71
N THR A 192 11.72 -3.56 -23.39
CA THR A 192 12.23 -4.65 -22.54
C THR A 192 11.21 -5.77 -22.36
N LEU A 193 9.94 -5.41 -22.12
CA LEU A 193 8.87 -6.34 -21.80
C LEU A 193 7.73 -6.37 -22.82
N GLY A 194 7.76 -5.50 -23.84
CA GLY A 194 6.70 -5.37 -24.83
C GLY A 194 5.38 -4.82 -24.24
N ILE A 195 5.44 -4.12 -23.10
CA ILE A 195 4.28 -3.48 -22.47
C ILE A 195 4.06 -2.11 -23.08
N THR A 196 3.01 -1.98 -23.89
CA THR A 196 2.71 -0.73 -24.63
C THR A 196 1.89 0.25 -23.79
N LYS A 197 1.80 1.49 -24.25
CA LYS A 197 0.93 2.50 -23.64
C LYS A 197 -0.54 2.08 -23.58
N GLY A 198 -1.00 1.36 -24.61
CA GLY A 198 -2.38 0.84 -24.66
C GLY A 198 -2.66 -0.16 -23.55
N ASP A 199 -1.67 -0.98 -23.21
CA ASP A 199 -1.77 -1.97 -22.13
C ASP A 199 -1.85 -1.31 -20.74
N ILE A 200 -1.20 -0.15 -20.57
CA ILE A 200 -1.19 0.60 -19.29
C ILE A 200 -2.50 1.36 -19.04
N GLN A 201 -3.21 1.77 -20.11
CA GLN A 201 -4.43 2.58 -20.00
C GLN A 201 -5.70 1.78 -19.68
N GLY A 202 -5.62 0.47 -19.53
CA GLY A 202 -6.75 -0.40 -19.20
C GLY A 202 -7.15 -0.37 -17.70
N PRO A 203 -8.18 -1.11 -17.29
CA PRO A 203 -8.66 -1.18 -15.91
C PRO A 203 -7.72 -2.03 -15.02
N ILE A 204 -6.45 -1.61 -14.95
CA ILE A 204 -5.41 -2.30 -14.18
C ILE A 204 -5.49 -1.91 -12.70
N TYR A 205 -6.12 -0.77 -12.39
CA TYR A 205 -6.07 -0.12 -11.09
C TYR A 205 -7.42 -0.21 -10.38
N THR A 206 -7.44 -0.91 -9.26
CA THR A 206 -8.68 -1.15 -8.51
C THR A 206 -9.12 0.10 -7.73
N TYR A 207 -8.18 0.90 -7.25
CA TYR A 207 -8.44 2.02 -6.34
C TYR A 207 -8.43 3.41 -7.02
N MET A 208 -8.23 3.47 -8.34
CA MET A 208 -8.24 4.75 -9.07
C MET A 208 -9.60 5.45 -9.05
N HIS A 209 -10.69 4.77 -8.69
CA HIS A 209 -11.98 5.40 -8.46
C HIS A 209 -11.97 6.41 -7.29
N TYR A 210 -11.01 6.32 -6.37
CA TYR A 210 -10.74 7.34 -5.35
C TYR A 210 -9.88 8.51 -5.86
N GLY A 211 -9.45 8.49 -7.12
CA GLY A 211 -8.63 9.53 -7.75
C GLY A 211 -9.07 10.96 -7.48
N PRO A 212 -10.39 11.30 -7.60
CA PRO A 212 -10.87 12.65 -7.31
C PRO A 212 -10.56 13.14 -5.89
N ILE A 213 -10.44 12.24 -4.91
CA ILE A 213 -10.02 12.59 -3.55
C ILE A 213 -8.55 13.02 -3.54
N LEU A 214 -7.67 12.21 -4.13
CA LEU A 214 -6.25 12.53 -4.21
C LEU A 214 -6.00 13.83 -5.01
N GLU A 215 -6.68 14.01 -6.14
CA GLU A 215 -6.61 15.23 -6.95
C GLU A 215 -7.00 16.48 -6.13
N SER A 216 -8.08 16.40 -5.34
CA SER A 216 -8.50 17.48 -4.45
C SER A 216 -7.47 17.76 -3.35
N LEU A 217 -6.85 16.72 -2.78
CA LEU A 217 -5.77 16.87 -1.81
C LEU A 217 -4.57 17.59 -2.45
N LEU A 218 -4.12 17.13 -3.62
CA LEU A 218 -2.98 17.70 -4.33
C LEU A 218 -3.24 19.14 -4.72
N GLU A 219 -4.41 19.46 -5.28
CA GLU A 219 -4.76 20.79 -5.73
C GLU A 219 -4.80 21.80 -4.57
N LYS A 220 -5.49 21.49 -3.48
CA LYS A 220 -5.63 22.44 -2.36
C LYS A 220 -4.31 22.62 -1.61
N ILE A 221 -3.59 21.53 -1.34
CA ILE A 221 -2.30 21.61 -0.62
C ILE A 221 -1.25 22.36 -1.48
N SER A 222 -1.21 22.12 -2.79
CA SER A 222 -0.28 22.82 -3.68
C SER A 222 -0.54 24.34 -3.72
N LYS A 223 -1.82 24.75 -3.76
CA LYS A 223 -2.22 26.15 -3.70
C LYS A 223 -1.85 26.83 -2.38
N GLU A 224 -2.06 26.16 -1.24
CA GLU A 224 -1.71 26.73 0.07
C GLU A 224 -0.21 26.86 0.28
N ARG A 225 0.58 25.94 -0.30
CA ARG A 225 2.04 25.94 -0.16
C ARG A 225 2.76 26.74 -1.25
N ASP A 226 2.06 27.17 -2.30
CA ASP A 226 2.64 27.78 -3.49
C ASP A 226 3.72 26.87 -4.15
N VAL A 227 3.38 25.59 -4.31
CA VAL A 227 4.23 24.57 -4.95
C VAL A 227 3.44 23.80 -6.01
N SER A 228 4.12 23.02 -6.84
CA SER A 228 3.45 22.16 -7.82
C SER A 228 2.72 20.99 -7.18
N GLN A 229 1.67 20.47 -7.83
CA GLN A 229 1.01 19.22 -7.40
C GLN A 229 1.98 18.03 -7.40
N GLY A 230 2.96 18.02 -8.30
CA GLY A 230 4.01 17.00 -8.36
C GLY A 230 4.88 17.00 -7.09
N GLU A 231 5.22 18.15 -6.54
CA GLU A 231 5.97 18.25 -5.28
C GLU A 231 5.13 17.77 -4.10
N VAL A 232 3.83 18.09 -4.08
CA VAL A 232 2.92 17.58 -3.04
C VAL A 232 2.79 16.06 -3.15
N PHE A 233 2.66 15.52 -4.37
CA PHE A 233 2.59 14.07 -4.58
C PHE A 233 3.88 13.37 -4.13
N ALA A 234 5.05 13.93 -4.43
CA ALA A 234 6.33 13.43 -3.93
C ALA A 234 6.41 13.41 -2.39
N ASP A 235 5.81 14.40 -1.71
CA ASP A 235 5.70 14.40 -0.25
C ASP A 235 4.79 13.27 0.26
N PHE A 236 3.70 12.95 -0.45
CA PHE A 236 2.87 11.79 -0.14
C PHE A 236 3.65 10.48 -0.34
N GLU A 237 4.37 10.33 -1.45
CA GLU A 237 5.21 9.14 -1.68
C GLU A 237 6.31 9.01 -0.61
N ARG A 238 7.00 10.09 -0.24
CA ARG A 238 7.95 10.07 0.90
C ARG A 238 7.29 9.62 2.19
N GLY A 239 6.06 10.05 2.46
CA GLY A 239 5.30 9.61 3.63
C GLY A 239 4.99 8.10 3.62
N GLN A 240 4.74 7.53 2.44
CA GLN A 240 4.50 6.10 2.25
C GLN A 240 5.77 5.27 2.47
N PHE A 241 6.88 5.69 1.89
CA PHE A 241 8.14 4.93 1.90
C PHE A 241 9.04 5.23 3.11
N SER A 242 8.83 6.35 3.78
CA SER A 242 9.56 6.72 4.99
C SER A 242 8.65 6.72 6.23
N ASN A 243 9.22 6.98 7.38
CA ASN A 243 8.44 7.14 8.62
C ASN A 243 7.84 8.55 8.78
N ASN A 244 7.82 9.35 7.72
CA ASN A 244 7.37 10.74 7.76
C ASN A 244 5.87 10.86 7.50
N LEU A 245 5.08 11.19 8.52
CA LEU A 245 3.63 11.43 8.43
C LEU A 245 3.25 12.92 8.44
N LEU A 246 4.18 13.82 8.12
CA LEU A 246 3.90 15.26 8.09
C LEU A 246 2.78 15.61 7.12
N VAL A 247 2.67 14.88 6.02
CA VAL A 247 1.59 15.05 5.04
C VAL A 247 0.19 14.84 5.66
N LEU A 248 0.02 13.92 6.61
CA LEU A 248 -1.26 13.73 7.31
C LEU A 248 -1.59 14.94 8.20
N LYS A 249 -0.59 15.57 8.81
CA LYS A 249 -0.79 16.84 9.54
C LYS A 249 -1.20 17.95 8.59
N GLN A 250 -0.63 17.97 7.39
CA GLN A 250 -0.98 18.95 6.37
C GLN A 250 -2.41 18.77 5.86
N ILE A 251 -2.88 17.53 5.64
CA ILE A 251 -4.29 17.28 5.31
C ILE A 251 -5.21 17.90 6.38
N ASN A 252 -4.92 17.66 7.67
CA ASN A 252 -5.70 18.26 8.74
C ASN A 252 -5.59 19.80 8.80
N SER A 253 -4.47 20.40 8.42
CA SER A 253 -4.36 21.87 8.39
C SER A 253 -5.14 22.48 7.22
N THR A 254 -5.08 21.85 6.04
CA THR A 254 -5.73 22.33 4.81
C THR A 254 -7.25 22.12 4.81
N PHE A 255 -7.71 20.95 5.27
CA PHE A 255 -9.12 20.57 5.18
C PHE A 255 -9.88 20.68 6.50
N GLY A 256 -9.20 20.96 7.59
CA GLY A 256 -9.75 21.05 8.94
C GLY A 256 -9.43 19.82 9.79
N LYS A 257 -9.53 20.02 11.11
CA LYS A 257 -9.29 18.94 12.08
C LYS A 257 -10.28 17.79 11.84
N GLY A 258 -9.79 16.55 11.80
CA GLY A 258 -10.62 15.36 11.57
C GLY A 258 -10.62 14.89 10.12
N SER A 259 -9.98 15.62 9.18
CA SER A 259 -9.95 15.23 7.76
C SER A 259 -9.21 13.92 7.52
N VAL A 260 -8.17 13.61 8.29
CA VAL A 260 -7.47 12.33 8.24
C VAL A 260 -8.36 11.19 8.76
N GLU A 261 -9.17 11.45 9.77
CA GLU A 261 -10.16 10.51 10.28
C GLU A 261 -11.21 10.19 9.22
N ILE A 262 -11.71 11.21 8.49
CA ILE A 262 -12.64 11.02 7.37
C ILE A 262 -11.97 10.22 6.25
N LEU A 263 -10.75 10.56 5.86
CA LEU A 263 -9.99 9.81 4.86
C LEU A 263 -9.76 8.35 5.28
N SER A 264 -9.66 8.09 6.58
CA SER A 264 -9.46 6.74 7.11
C SER A 264 -10.71 5.84 7.04
N LEU A 265 -11.86 6.40 6.68
CA LEU A 265 -13.12 5.66 6.53
C LEU A 265 -13.27 5.01 5.14
N LEU A 266 -12.40 5.31 4.18
CA LEU A 266 -12.38 4.62 2.90
C LEU A 266 -12.20 3.10 3.14
N GLU A 267 -13.10 2.29 2.56
CA GLU A 267 -13.12 0.82 2.68
C GLU A 267 -13.27 0.28 4.11
N THR A 268 -14.05 0.92 4.95
CA THR A 268 -14.25 0.46 6.33
C THR A 268 -15.54 -0.29 6.57
N LEU A 269 -16.51 -0.22 5.65
CA LEU A 269 -17.81 -0.88 5.78
C LEU A 269 -17.83 -2.20 5.02
N ASP A 270 -18.47 -3.22 5.60
CA ASP A 270 -18.60 -4.55 4.97
C ASP A 270 -19.68 -4.57 3.85
N ASP A 271 -20.62 -3.63 3.88
CA ASP A 271 -21.68 -3.49 2.87
C ASP A 271 -21.23 -2.65 1.67
N ALA A 272 -21.26 -3.22 0.47
CA ALA A 272 -20.79 -2.56 -0.74
C ALA A 272 -21.60 -1.31 -1.11
N GLN A 273 -22.93 -1.31 -0.88
CA GLN A 273 -23.76 -0.14 -1.16
C GLN A 273 -23.44 1.01 -0.19
N ALA A 274 -23.35 0.70 1.12
CA ALA A 274 -22.99 1.67 2.13
C ALA A 274 -21.58 2.23 1.89
N ASN A 275 -20.62 1.40 1.43
CA ASN A 275 -19.30 1.88 1.03
C ASN A 275 -19.35 2.86 -0.14
N ASN A 276 -20.18 2.62 -1.18
CA ASN A 276 -20.32 3.54 -2.31
C ASN A 276 -20.92 4.89 -1.89
N GLU A 277 -21.92 4.88 -1.00
CA GLU A 277 -22.50 6.11 -0.45
C GLU A 277 -21.48 6.90 0.39
N LEU A 278 -20.76 6.19 1.25
CA LEU A 278 -19.70 6.78 2.07
C LEU A 278 -18.58 7.37 1.21
N GLU A 279 -18.16 6.66 0.18
CA GLU A 279 -17.17 7.13 -0.78
C GLU A 279 -17.59 8.44 -1.44
N GLN A 280 -18.85 8.53 -1.90
CA GLN A 280 -19.36 9.76 -2.50
C GLN A 280 -19.36 10.93 -1.49
N MET A 281 -19.79 10.68 -0.26
CA MET A 281 -19.76 11.71 0.80
C MET A 281 -18.31 12.17 1.11
N ILE A 282 -17.33 11.26 1.07
CA ILE A 282 -15.91 11.59 1.27
C ILE A 282 -15.38 12.41 0.09
N LYS A 283 -15.74 12.06 -1.15
CA LYS A 283 -15.40 12.85 -2.35
C LYS A 283 -15.96 14.26 -2.25
N ASP A 284 -17.23 14.39 -1.88
CA ASP A 284 -17.90 15.70 -1.69
C ASP A 284 -17.20 16.51 -0.59
N TYR A 285 -16.81 15.89 0.51
CA TYR A 285 -16.07 16.52 1.60
C TYR A 285 -14.75 17.14 1.13
N PHE A 286 -13.92 16.38 0.42
CA PHE A 286 -12.61 16.86 -0.03
C PHE A 286 -12.72 17.88 -1.18
N SER A 287 -13.76 17.82 -2.00
CA SER A 287 -13.98 18.77 -3.10
C SER A 287 -14.68 20.07 -2.65
N GLU A 288 -15.37 20.11 -1.49
CA GLU A 288 -16.09 21.30 -1.00
C GLU A 288 -15.12 22.45 -0.66
N PRO A 289 -15.21 23.61 -1.33
CA PRO A 289 -14.34 24.74 -1.07
C PRO A 289 -14.72 25.51 0.21
N ASP A 290 -16.01 25.52 0.60
CA ASP A 290 -16.52 26.23 1.76
C ASP A 290 -16.28 25.43 3.04
N GLN A 291 -15.57 26.03 4.00
CA GLN A 291 -15.22 25.36 5.25
C GLN A 291 -16.44 24.95 6.08
N ALA A 292 -17.45 25.82 6.19
CA ALA A 292 -18.62 25.53 7.02
C ALA A 292 -19.46 24.37 6.42
N LYS A 293 -19.59 24.32 5.10
CA LYS A 293 -20.24 23.20 4.40
C LYS A 293 -19.45 21.92 4.56
N ARG A 294 -18.12 21.98 4.45
CA ARG A 294 -17.24 20.84 4.66
C ARG A 294 -17.35 20.29 6.09
N GLU A 295 -17.39 21.15 7.10
CA GLU A 295 -17.63 20.73 8.49
C GLU A 295 -18.99 20.03 8.64
N ALA A 296 -20.03 20.54 8.01
CA ALA A 296 -21.36 19.91 8.01
C ALA A 296 -21.35 18.53 7.31
N LEU A 297 -20.61 18.38 6.21
CA LEU A 297 -20.39 17.07 5.57
C LEU A 297 -19.63 16.12 6.49
N GLY A 298 -18.61 16.58 7.19
CA GLY A 298 -17.85 15.76 8.14
C GLY A 298 -18.73 15.20 9.27
N ILE A 299 -19.68 16.01 9.78
CA ILE A 299 -20.65 15.56 10.77
C ILE A 299 -21.55 14.46 10.17
N LYS A 300 -22.10 14.65 8.97
CA LYS A 300 -22.95 13.67 8.29
C LYS A 300 -22.22 12.35 8.05
N ILE A 301 -20.94 12.41 7.62
CA ILE A 301 -20.11 11.22 7.43
C ILE A 301 -19.94 10.47 8.76
N THR A 302 -19.67 11.19 9.84
CA THR A 302 -19.52 10.58 11.17
C THR A 302 -20.81 9.92 11.65
N GLU A 303 -21.95 10.57 11.46
CA GLU A 303 -23.26 10.01 11.77
C GLU A 303 -23.56 8.75 10.94
N PHE A 304 -23.27 8.78 9.64
CA PHE A 304 -23.47 7.65 8.71
C PHE A 304 -22.72 6.37 9.12
N VAL A 305 -21.49 6.50 9.61
CA VAL A 305 -20.70 5.32 10.02
C VAL A 305 -20.95 4.85 11.46
N THR A 306 -21.77 5.59 12.23
CA THR A 306 -22.12 5.23 13.61
C THR A 306 -23.54 4.66 13.75
N THR A 307 -24.36 4.74 12.71
CA THR A 307 -25.71 4.12 12.64
C THR A 307 -25.65 2.73 12.05
#